data_82ae4f3c25139601fdf2103be10d9634
#
_entry.id   82ae4f3c25139601fdf2103be10d9634
#
_cell.length_a   1.000
_cell.length_b   1.000
_cell.length_c   1.000
_cell.angle_alpha   90.00
_cell.angle_beta   90.00
_cell.angle_gamma   90.00
#
_symmetry.space_group_name_H-M   'P 1'
#
loop_
_entity.id
_entity.type
_entity.pdbx_description
1 polymer ?
#
loop_
_entity_poly.entity_id
_entity_poly.type
_entity_poly.pdbx_seq_one_letter_code
_entity_poly.pdbx_strand_id
1 'polypeptide(L)'
;YISDNGNRRILVCDNGGEIGRILTKPESELFPQDKEFLPEDLVVTGTGVLYVLCDGIYQGAVVFDEALNFTGFYGSNTVEPTLKIITENLWKKLATKEQRSKMSRYVPVQYSSLDIDEEDFVYTCVASSKSPGGRIKKLNPLGNNILNGTDGKELFFGDYEPYEYSGKSCYSSLESISVCKKTVFAALDRTDAKVFLYSREGDLLSVFGGHGSFKGCFADPVAMTFNGSDIVVLDGKKGSFTVFTLTEYGAALY
;
A
#
# COMPACT_ATOMS: atom_id res chain seq x y z
N TYR A 1 13.41 -9.46 8.19
CA TYR A 1 12.20 -9.21 8.97
C TYR A 1 11.04 -9.99 8.37
N ILE A 2 10.18 -10.56 9.21
CA ILE A 2 9.03 -11.36 8.79
C ILE A 2 7.80 -10.90 9.58
N SER A 3 6.76 -10.45 8.88
CA SER A 3 5.45 -10.18 9.47
C SER A 3 4.75 -11.50 9.78
N ASP A 4 4.61 -11.81 11.07
CA ASP A 4 3.90 -12.98 11.58
C ASP A 4 2.55 -12.51 12.17
N ASN A 5 1.64 -12.10 11.29
CA ASN A 5 0.34 -11.52 11.62
C ASN A 5 -0.46 -12.43 12.54
N GLY A 6 -0.54 -13.73 12.22
CA GLY A 6 -1.30 -14.71 13.00
C GLY A 6 -0.84 -14.84 14.45
N ASN A 7 0.43 -14.57 14.73
CA ASN A 7 0.99 -14.54 16.08
C ASN A 7 1.21 -13.10 16.61
N ARG A 8 0.76 -12.08 15.89
CA ARG A 8 0.78 -10.67 16.29
C ARG A 8 2.18 -10.14 16.59
N ARG A 9 3.15 -10.49 15.75
CA ARG A 9 4.56 -10.18 15.96
C ARG A 9 5.32 -9.99 14.66
N ILE A 10 6.51 -9.42 14.78
CA ILE A 10 7.51 -9.40 13.73
C ILE A 10 8.71 -10.21 14.22
N LEU A 11 9.21 -11.09 13.38
CA LEU A 11 10.44 -11.83 13.62
C LEU A 11 11.59 -11.10 12.95
N VAL A 12 12.66 -10.88 13.70
CA VAL A 12 13.93 -10.34 13.20
C VAL A 12 14.91 -11.49 13.14
N CYS A 13 15.28 -11.90 11.93
CA CYS A 13 16.12 -13.05 11.68
C CYS A 13 17.46 -12.61 11.06
N ASP A 14 18.47 -13.43 11.22
CA ASP A 14 19.70 -13.34 10.45
C ASP A 14 19.52 -13.95 9.04
N ASN A 15 20.58 -13.93 8.22
CA ASN A 15 20.55 -14.48 6.86
C ASN A 15 20.42 -16.02 6.84
N GLY A 16 20.63 -16.70 7.95
CA GLY A 16 20.42 -18.14 8.13
C GLY A 16 18.97 -18.50 8.53
N GLY A 17 18.16 -17.47 8.84
CA GLY A 17 16.79 -17.64 9.31
C GLY A 17 16.66 -17.85 10.83
N GLU A 18 17.75 -17.73 11.58
CA GLU A 18 17.73 -17.81 13.04
C GLU A 18 17.12 -16.54 13.64
N ILE A 19 16.15 -16.72 14.55
CA ILE A 19 15.42 -15.60 15.17
C ILE A 19 16.30 -14.97 16.26
N GLY A 20 16.74 -13.73 16.00
CA GLY A 20 17.50 -12.93 16.96
C GLY A 20 16.63 -12.08 17.88
N ARG A 21 15.48 -11.57 17.40
CA ARG A 21 14.56 -10.72 18.16
C ARG A 21 13.11 -10.90 17.70
N ILE A 22 12.19 -10.65 18.62
CA ILE A 22 10.75 -10.65 18.34
C ILE A 22 10.20 -9.29 18.75
N LEU A 23 9.50 -8.61 17.84
CA LEU A 23 8.76 -7.39 18.13
C LEU A 23 7.28 -7.72 18.29
N THR A 24 6.70 -7.21 19.35
CA THR A 24 5.28 -7.34 19.68
C THR A 24 4.64 -5.96 19.81
N LYS A 25 3.38 -5.91 20.22
CA LYS A 25 2.68 -4.66 20.46
C LYS A 25 3.52 -3.68 21.29
N PRO A 26 3.74 -2.44 20.80
CA PRO A 26 4.48 -1.43 21.56
C PRO A 26 3.81 -1.07 22.89
N GLU A 27 4.60 -1.06 23.97
CA GLU A 27 4.17 -0.57 25.28
C GLU A 27 4.36 0.96 25.34
N SER A 28 3.49 1.70 24.65
CA SER A 28 3.57 3.15 24.56
C SER A 28 2.14 3.74 24.58
N GLU A 29 1.96 4.86 25.27
CA GLU A 29 0.69 5.61 25.25
C GLU A 29 0.34 6.15 23.86
N LEU A 30 1.33 6.32 22.98
CA LEU A 30 1.12 6.74 21.60
C LEU A 30 0.50 5.63 20.75
N PHE A 31 0.72 4.35 21.11
CA PHE A 31 0.10 3.24 20.39
C PHE A 31 -1.34 3.04 20.89
N PRO A 32 -2.34 2.94 19.98
CA PRO A 32 -3.74 2.76 20.37
C PRO A 32 -3.95 1.52 21.24
N GLN A 33 -4.34 1.72 22.50
CA GLN A 33 -4.43 0.64 23.48
C GLN A 33 -5.55 -0.35 23.18
N ASP A 34 -6.59 0.09 22.50
CA ASP A 34 -7.75 -0.71 22.04
C ASP A 34 -7.46 -1.51 20.77
N LYS A 35 -6.27 -1.33 20.17
CA LYS A 35 -5.88 -2.02 18.94
C LYS A 35 -4.91 -3.17 19.20
N GLU A 36 -5.02 -4.19 18.38
CA GLU A 36 -4.05 -5.29 18.31
C GLU A 36 -2.87 -4.90 17.42
N PHE A 37 -1.76 -5.57 17.58
CA PHE A 37 -0.60 -5.45 16.70
C PHE A 37 -0.68 -6.55 15.65
N LEU A 38 -1.22 -6.21 14.48
CA LEU A 38 -1.43 -7.14 13.37
C LEU A 38 -0.58 -6.70 12.17
N PRO A 39 0.74 -6.99 12.16
CA PRO A 39 1.63 -6.56 11.10
C PRO A 39 1.30 -7.31 9.79
N GLU A 40 1.11 -6.55 8.70
CA GLU A 40 0.79 -7.10 7.37
C GLU A 40 1.97 -6.96 6.42
N ASP A 41 2.49 -5.74 6.28
CA ASP A 41 3.58 -5.44 5.36
C ASP A 41 4.64 -4.57 6.05
N LEU A 42 5.88 -4.65 5.60
CA LEU A 42 6.98 -3.92 6.22
C LEU A 42 8.12 -3.61 5.25
N VAL A 43 8.77 -2.47 5.47
CA VAL A 43 10.02 -2.11 4.78
C VAL A 43 11.03 -1.56 5.77
N VAL A 44 12.30 -1.64 5.40
CA VAL A 44 13.43 -1.14 6.19
C VAL A 44 14.21 -0.14 5.36
N THR A 45 14.46 1.04 5.91
CA THR A 45 15.30 2.07 5.28
C THR A 45 16.77 1.64 5.23
N GLY A 46 17.56 2.32 4.42
CA GLY A 46 19.02 2.14 4.41
C GLY A 46 19.70 2.43 5.75
N THR A 47 19.05 3.19 6.62
CA THR A 47 19.53 3.51 7.99
C THR A 47 19.03 2.51 9.05
N GLY A 48 18.20 1.54 8.69
CA GLY A 48 17.70 0.53 9.63
C GLY A 48 16.36 0.88 10.31
N VAL A 49 15.72 2.00 9.96
CA VAL A 49 14.39 2.33 10.44
C VAL A 49 13.36 1.40 9.79
N LEU A 50 12.49 0.80 10.60
CA LEU A 50 11.48 -0.14 10.16
C LEU A 50 10.11 0.54 10.12
N TYR A 51 9.45 0.52 8.96
CA TYR A 51 8.06 0.92 8.76
C TYR A 51 7.19 -0.32 8.63
N VAL A 52 6.07 -0.38 9.36
CA VAL A 52 5.18 -1.55 9.42
C VAL A 52 3.75 -1.13 9.22
N LEU A 53 3.08 -1.70 8.23
CA LEU A 53 1.62 -1.62 8.12
C LEU A 53 1.00 -2.63 9.08
N CYS A 54 0.03 -2.16 9.87
CA CYS A 54 -0.72 -3.01 10.79
C CYS A 54 -2.21 -2.87 10.52
N ASP A 55 -2.93 -3.99 10.42
CA ASP A 55 -4.38 -3.96 10.26
C ASP A 55 -5.06 -3.21 11.40
N GLY A 56 -6.04 -2.39 11.04
CA GLY A 56 -6.80 -1.56 11.98
C GLY A 56 -6.06 -0.34 12.54
N ILE A 57 -4.82 -0.06 12.13
CA ILE A 57 -4.05 1.15 12.48
C ILE A 57 -4.15 2.15 11.34
N TYR A 58 -4.83 3.27 11.57
CA TYR A 58 -5.13 4.29 10.55
C TYR A 58 -4.24 5.53 10.65
N GLN A 59 -3.34 5.57 11.62
CA GLN A 59 -2.39 6.67 11.83
C GLN A 59 -1.23 6.68 10.83
N GLY A 60 -1.10 5.66 10.01
CA GLY A 60 0.00 5.42 9.08
C GLY A 60 0.79 4.17 9.45
N ALA A 61 1.98 4.02 8.88
CA ALA A 61 2.87 2.91 9.22
C ALA A 61 3.42 3.09 10.64
N VAL A 62 3.45 2.02 11.41
CA VAL A 62 4.10 1.96 12.74
C VAL A 62 5.60 2.04 12.53
N VAL A 63 6.29 2.91 13.27
CA VAL A 63 7.73 3.18 13.10
C VAL A 63 8.54 2.62 14.26
N PHE A 64 9.56 1.86 13.92
CA PHE A 64 10.60 1.46 14.86
C PHE A 64 11.95 2.04 14.40
N ASP A 65 12.74 2.58 15.35
CA ASP A 65 14.09 3.08 15.10
C ASP A 65 15.09 1.94 14.83
N GLU A 66 16.35 2.29 14.56
CA GLU A 66 17.44 1.32 14.32
C GLU A 66 17.65 0.35 15.50
N ALA A 67 17.33 0.78 16.73
CA ALA A 67 17.40 -0.05 17.93
C ALA A 67 16.11 -0.88 18.12
N LEU A 68 15.16 -0.76 17.18
CA LEU A 68 13.85 -1.41 17.18
C LEU A 68 12.94 -0.95 18.35
N ASN A 69 13.06 0.31 18.76
CA ASN A 69 12.12 0.93 19.67
C ASN A 69 11.03 1.64 18.88
N PHE A 70 9.79 1.52 19.35
CA PHE A 70 8.67 2.25 18.75
C PHE A 70 8.82 3.74 18.95
N THR A 71 8.70 4.52 17.85
CA THR A 71 8.87 5.99 17.87
C THR A 71 7.62 6.74 17.46
N GLY A 72 6.63 6.10 16.84
CA GLY A 72 5.40 6.75 16.41
C GLY A 72 4.84 6.19 15.10
N PHE A 73 4.25 7.07 14.29
CA PHE A 73 3.60 6.74 13.03
C PHE A 73 4.12 7.60 11.89
N TYR A 74 4.14 7.04 10.68
CA TYR A 74 4.64 7.67 9.47
C TYR A 74 3.61 7.63 8.36
N GLY A 75 3.51 8.74 7.61
CA GLY A 75 2.75 8.78 6.36
C GLY A 75 1.24 8.60 6.54
N SER A 76 0.65 9.20 7.59
CA SER A 76 -0.81 9.14 7.80
C SER A 76 -1.55 9.44 6.49
N ASN A 77 -2.46 8.54 6.08
CA ASN A 77 -3.33 8.76 4.93
C ASN A 77 -4.44 9.76 5.30
N THR A 78 -4.05 10.99 5.62
CA THR A 78 -5.00 12.08 5.81
C THR A 78 -5.56 12.45 4.45
N VAL A 79 -6.84 12.16 4.24
CA VAL A 79 -7.58 12.73 3.11
C VAL A 79 -7.69 14.22 3.38
N GLU A 80 -7.24 15.04 2.43
CA GLU A 80 -7.52 16.46 2.46
C GLU A 80 -9.04 16.66 2.59
N PRO A 81 -9.50 17.43 3.59
CA PRO A 81 -10.91 17.60 3.81
C PRO A 81 -11.53 18.35 2.63
N THR A 82 -12.20 17.65 1.74
CA THR A 82 -13.09 18.28 0.75
C THR A 82 -14.09 19.19 1.45
N LEU A 83 -14.54 20.25 0.78
CA LEU A 83 -15.56 21.18 1.32
C LEU A 83 -16.76 20.41 1.93
N LYS A 84 -17.10 19.25 1.38
CA LYS A 84 -18.13 18.36 1.91
C LYS A 84 -17.78 17.81 3.30
N ILE A 85 -16.55 17.39 3.52
CA ILE A 85 -16.07 16.88 4.83
C ILE A 85 -15.98 18.02 5.84
N ILE A 86 -15.58 19.23 5.42
CA ILE A 86 -15.54 20.41 6.28
C ILE A 86 -16.94 20.79 6.71
N THR A 87 -17.91 20.80 5.80
CA THR A 87 -19.32 21.09 6.13
C THR A 87 -19.92 19.99 7.00
N GLU A 88 -19.66 18.72 6.76
CA GLU A 88 -20.12 17.61 7.60
C GLU A 88 -19.51 17.67 9.01
N ASN A 89 -18.25 18.06 9.15
CA ASN A 89 -17.62 18.23 10.46
C ASN A 89 -18.15 19.45 11.23
N LEU A 90 -18.50 20.54 10.55
CA LEU A 90 -19.22 21.67 11.13
C LEU A 90 -20.61 21.26 11.60
N TRP A 91 -21.36 20.53 10.78
CA TRP A 91 -22.67 19.98 11.14
C TRP A 91 -22.58 19.00 12.32
N LYS A 92 -21.53 18.15 12.39
CA LYS A 92 -21.31 17.26 13.53
C LYS A 92 -21.13 17.99 14.86
N LYS A 93 -20.57 19.21 14.85
CA LYS A 93 -20.45 20.04 16.06
C LYS A 93 -21.78 20.64 16.50
N LEU A 94 -22.69 20.90 15.56
CA LEU A 94 -24.01 21.51 15.80
C LEU A 94 -25.14 20.48 15.96
N ALA A 95 -24.93 19.23 15.52
CA ALA A 95 -25.93 18.17 15.52
C ALA A 95 -26.19 17.57 16.91
N THR A 96 -27.43 17.15 17.14
CA THR A 96 -27.82 16.41 18.35
C THR A 96 -27.19 15.01 18.39
N LYS A 97 -27.21 14.35 19.57
CA LYS A 97 -26.68 12.98 19.75
C LYS A 97 -27.31 11.97 18.76
N GLU A 98 -28.61 12.08 18.51
CA GLU A 98 -29.35 11.20 17.59
C GLU A 98 -28.98 11.45 16.12
N GLN A 99 -28.75 12.71 15.76
CA GLN A 99 -28.29 13.07 14.43
C GLN A 99 -26.85 12.62 14.20
N ARG A 100 -25.96 12.71 15.21
CA ARG A 100 -24.57 12.23 15.13
C ARG A 100 -24.47 10.71 14.92
N SER A 101 -25.39 9.93 15.50
CA SER A 101 -25.39 8.46 15.33
C SER A 101 -25.73 8.01 13.90
N LYS A 102 -26.42 8.85 13.13
CA LYS A 102 -26.81 8.59 11.73
C LYS A 102 -25.81 9.16 10.71
N MET A 103 -24.81 9.92 11.15
CA MET A 103 -23.79 10.49 10.26
C MET A 103 -22.72 9.44 9.99
N SER A 104 -22.34 9.29 8.72
CA SER A 104 -21.25 8.43 8.32
C SER A 104 -19.97 8.81 9.07
N ARG A 105 -19.37 7.86 9.78
CA ARG A 105 -18.01 8.05 10.31
C ARG A 105 -17.06 7.99 9.11
N TYR A 106 -16.36 9.08 8.88
CA TYR A 106 -15.22 9.06 7.97
C TYR A 106 -14.12 8.23 8.63
N VAL A 107 -13.86 7.07 8.08
CA VAL A 107 -12.71 6.24 8.48
C VAL A 107 -11.61 6.53 7.44
N PRO A 108 -10.41 6.97 7.84
CA PRO A 108 -9.29 7.06 6.93
C PRO A 108 -9.08 5.71 6.23
N VAL A 109 -8.72 5.73 4.96
CA VAL A 109 -8.43 4.50 4.23
C VAL A 109 -7.03 4.04 4.61
N GLN A 110 -6.90 2.77 5.00
CA GLN A 110 -5.63 2.16 5.34
C GLN A 110 -4.82 1.88 4.06
N TYR A 111 -3.51 1.99 4.13
CA TYR A 111 -2.63 1.49 3.10
C TYR A 111 -2.68 -0.04 3.05
N SER A 112 -2.62 -0.61 1.86
CA SER A 112 -2.65 -2.06 1.63
C SER A 112 -1.25 -2.66 1.49
N SER A 113 -0.29 -1.88 1.00
CA SER A 113 1.08 -2.32 0.83
C SER A 113 2.03 -1.14 0.81
N LEU A 114 3.29 -1.39 1.07
CA LEU A 114 4.37 -0.42 0.96
C LEU A 114 5.65 -1.08 0.42
N ASP A 115 6.46 -0.27 -0.27
CA ASP A 115 7.82 -0.61 -0.69
C ASP A 115 8.69 0.65 -0.64
N ILE A 116 10.00 0.51 -0.75
CA ILE A 116 10.95 1.61 -0.54
C ILE A 116 11.99 1.64 -1.66
N ASP A 117 12.31 2.84 -2.16
CA ASP A 117 13.38 3.03 -3.13
C ASP A 117 14.76 3.22 -2.45
N GLU A 118 15.82 3.27 -3.26
CA GLU A 118 17.21 3.43 -2.78
C GLU A 118 17.49 4.79 -2.11
N GLU A 119 16.58 5.74 -2.24
CA GLU A 119 16.65 7.09 -1.64
C GLU A 119 15.77 7.20 -0.38
N ASP A 120 15.28 6.06 0.13
CA ASP A 120 14.39 5.95 1.29
C ASP A 120 13.01 6.64 1.11
N PHE A 121 12.56 6.84 -0.14
CA PHE A 121 11.17 7.22 -0.40
C PHE A 121 10.26 5.99 -0.31
N VAL A 122 9.22 6.09 0.47
CA VAL A 122 8.25 5.00 0.66
C VAL A 122 7.12 5.15 -0.36
N TYR A 123 6.92 4.11 -1.15
CA TYR A 123 5.75 3.98 -2.02
C TYR A 123 4.69 3.19 -1.29
N THR A 124 3.45 3.61 -1.42
CA THR A 124 2.33 2.93 -0.78
C THR A 124 1.09 2.99 -1.64
N CYS A 125 0.22 1.99 -1.52
CA CYS A 125 -1.04 1.93 -2.24
C CYS A 125 -2.23 1.68 -1.32
N VAL A 126 -3.43 1.80 -1.89
CA VAL A 126 -4.71 1.64 -1.19
C VAL A 126 -5.58 0.66 -1.95
N ALA A 127 -5.97 -0.43 -1.29
CA ALA A 127 -6.82 -1.46 -1.87
C ALA A 127 -8.25 -0.99 -2.13
N SER A 128 -8.82 -0.20 -1.24
CA SER A 128 -10.21 0.21 -1.32
C SER A 128 -10.36 1.73 -1.41
N SER A 129 -10.59 2.22 -2.62
CA SER A 129 -10.95 3.63 -2.84
C SER A 129 -12.05 3.74 -3.88
N LYS A 130 -13.03 4.60 -3.63
CA LYS A 130 -14.08 4.97 -4.60
C LYS A 130 -13.61 6.05 -5.58
N SER A 131 -12.41 6.58 -5.37
CA SER A 131 -11.78 7.57 -6.25
C SER A 131 -10.52 6.97 -6.85
N PRO A 132 -10.24 7.16 -8.15
CA PRO A 132 -8.97 6.74 -8.75
C PRO A 132 -7.80 7.64 -8.35
N GLY A 133 -8.05 8.85 -7.84
CA GLY A 133 -6.99 9.76 -7.38
C GLY A 133 -6.40 9.34 -6.05
N GLY A 134 -5.09 9.57 -5.88
CA GLY A 134 -4.36 9.35 -4.63
C GLY A 134 -4.27 7.90 -4.15
N ARG A 135 -4.54 6.92 -5.02
CA ARG A 135 -4.43 5.50 -4.67
C ARG A 135 -3.01 5.03 -4.45
N ILE A 136 -2.05 5.67 -5.10
CA ILE A 136 -0.63 5.44 -4.89
C ILE A 136 -0.02 6.74 -4.41
N LYS A 137 0.85 6.66 -3.43
CA LYS A 137 1.62 7.78 -2.91
C LYS A 137 3.10 7.42 -2.87
N LYS A 138 3.94 8.42 -3.16
CA LYS A 138 5.37 8.40 -2.88
C LYS A 138 5.62 9.36 -1.73
N LEU A 139 5.98 8.84 -0.59
CA LEU A 139 6.15 9.60 0.65
C LEU A 139 7.62 9.95 0.86
N ASN A 140 7.90 11.22 1.11
CA ASN A 140 9.22 11.67 1.53
C ASN A 140 9.49 11.31 3.00
N PRO A 141 10.71 11.47 3.54
CA PRO A 141 11.03 11.14 4.93
C PRO A 141 10.16 11.82 6.00
N LEU A 142 9.46 12.90 5.64
CA LEU A 142 8.49 13.58 6.51
C LEU A 142 7.07 12.99 6.41
N GLY A 143 6.86 11.99 5.57
CA GLY A 143 5.56 11.35 5.35
C GLY A 143 4.63 12.13 4.41
N ASN A 144 5.13 13.13 3.68
CA ASN A 144 4.34 13.90 2.72
C ASN A 144 4.37 13.25 1.34
N ASN A 145 3.20 13.17 0.68
CA ASN A 145 3.12 12.70 -0.70
C ASN A 145 3.78 13.71 -1.66
N ILE A 146 4.73 13.23 -2.45
CA ILE A 146 5.42 14.01 -3.48
C ILE A 146 5.09 13.55 -4.90
N LEU A 147 4.23 12.53 -5.05
CA LEU A 147 3.79 12.01 -6.34
C LEU A 147 2.49 12.71 -6.74
N ASN A 148 2.63 13.92 -7.27
CA ASN A 148 1.52 14.75 -7.70
C ASN A 148 1.74 15.20 -9.14
N GLY A 149 0.64 15.50 -9.84
CA GLY A 149 0.69 16.11 -11.16
C GLY A 149 1.33 17.49 -11.16
N THR A 150 1.70 17.98 -12.33
CA THR A 150 2.31 19.32 -12.52
C THR A 150 1.41 20.47 -12.06
N ASP A 151 0.11 20.22 -11.95
CA ASP A 151 -0.89 21.16 -11.42
C ASP A 151 -1.11 21.01 -9.90
N GLY A 152 -0.32 20.18 -9.22
CA GLY A 152 -0.40 19.90 -7.79
C GLY A 152 -1.55 19.00 -7.39
N LYS A 153 -2.32 18.44 -8.35
CA LYS A 153 -3.39 17.49 -8.06
C LYS A 153 -2.87 16.07 -7.96
N GLU A 154 -3.62 15.24 -7.24
CA GLU A 154 -3.35 13.82 -7.15
C GLU A 154 -3.40 13.14 -8.52
N LEU A 155 -2.43 12.28 -8.80
CA LEU A 155 -2.41 11.45 -9.99
C LEU A 155 -3.45 10.32 -9.90
N PHE A 156 -3.91 9.87 -11.06
CA PHE A 156 -4.82 8.73 -11.18
C PHE A 156 -4.03 7.44 -11.40
N PHE A 157 -4.40 6.39 -10.66
CA PHE A 157 -3.75 5.08 -10.73
C PHE A 157 -4.79 3.96 -10.82
N GLY A 158 -4.42 2.87 -11.49
CA GLY A 158 -5.31 1.77 -11.81
C GLY A 158 -6.25 2.13 -12.96
N ASP A 159 -7.35 1.39 -13.10
CA ASP A 159 -8.36 1.70 -14.10
C ASP A 159 -9.12 2.99 -13.74
N TYR A 160 -9.27 3.85 -14.73
CA TYR A 160 -9.89 5.17 -14.56
C TYR A 160 -11.40 5.06 -14.29
N GLU A 161 -12.04 4.15 -15.00
CA GLU A 161 -13.47 3.88 -14.83
C GLU A 161 -13.69 2.52 -14.16
N PRO A 162 -14.72 2.40 -13.32
CA PRO A 162 -15.09 1.11 -12.79
C PRO A 162 -15.58 0.22 -13.94
N TYR A 163 -15.20 -1.04 -13.94
CA TYR A 163 -15.81 -2.01 -14.84
C TYR A 163 -17.04 -2.64 -14.17
N GLU A 164 -18.01 -3.07 -14.99
CA GLU A 164 -19.20 -3.74 -14.48
C GLU A 164 -19.04 -5.26 -14.51
N TYR A 165 -19.12 -5.87 -13.34
CA TYR A 165 -19.17 -7.32 -13.20
C TYR A 165 -20.44 -7.74 -12.45
N SER A 166 -21.26 -8.58 -13.07
CA SER A 166 -22.54 -9.05 -12.50
C SER A 166 -23.46 -7.91 -12.02
N GLY A 167 -23.52 -6.79 -12.74
CA GLY A 167 -24.36 -5.63 -12.40
C GLY A 167 -23.84 -4.82 -11.21
N LYS A 168 -22.57 -4.97 -10.84
CA LYS A 168 -21.91 -4.17 -9.81
C LYS A 168 -20.70 -3.45 -10.42
N SER A 169 -20.58 -2.17 -10.12
CA SER A 169 -19.39 -1.41 -10.47
C SER A 169 -18.22 -1.84 -9.57
N CYS A 170 -17.16 -2.35 -10.19
CA CYS A 170 -15.94 -2.78 -9.55
C CYS A 170 -14.84 -1.75 -9.85
N TYR A 171 -14.19 -1.26 -8.79
CA TYR A 171 -13.06 -0.36 -8.90
C TYR A 171 -11.76 -1.15 -8.72
N SER A 172 -10.66 -0.65 -9.27
CA SER A 172 -9.32 -1.18 -9.01
C SER A 172 -9.07 -1.31 -7.51
N SER A 173 -8.54 -2.45 -7.09
CA SER A 173 -8.12 -2.73 -5.72
C SER A 173 -6.61 -2.97 -5.71
N LEU A 174 -5.82 -1.90 -5.43
CA LEU A 174 -4.37 -1.97 -5.47
C LEU A 174 -3.86 -2.62 -4.17
N GLU A 175 -3.66 -3.94 -4.21
CA GLU A 175 -3.31 -4.74 -3.04
C GLU A 175 -1.81 -4.77 -2.75
N SER A 176 -0.97 -4.65 -3.78
CA SER A 176 0.47 -4.72 -3.63
C SER A 176 1.15 -3.67 -4.50
N ILE A 177 2.22 -3.09 -3.99
CA ILE A 177 3.10 -2.18 -4.70
C ILE A 177 4.53 -2.66 -4.56
N SER A 178 5.33 -2.50 -5.62
CA SER A 178 6.76 -2.76 -5.55
C SER A 178 7.53 -1.80 -6.43
N VAL A 179 8.76 -1.49 -6.02
CA VAL A 179 9.63 -0.50 -6.65
C VAL A 179 10.87 -1.17 -7.23
N CYS A 180 11.13 -0.97 -8.51
CA CYS A 180 12.41 -1.32 -9.11
C CYS A 180 13.39 -0.15 -8.92
N LYS A 181 14.32 -0.35 -8.08
CA LYS A 181 15.34 0.52 -7.44
C LYS A 181 15.61 1.93 -8.00
N LYS A 182 15.39 2.23 -9.28
CA LYS A 182 15.73 3.56 -9.83
C LYS A 182 14.75 4.13 -10.85
N THR A 183 13.90 3.32 -11.49
CA THR A 183 13.25 3.76 -12.72
C THR A 183 11.74 3.64 -12.73
N VAL A 184 11.19 2.58 -12.14
CA VAL A 184 9.77 2.23 -12.26
C VAL A 184 9.23 1.69 -10.95
N PHE A 185 7.92 1.76 -10.80
CA PHE A 185 7.19 1.01 -9.78
C PHE A 185 6.00 0.30 -10.42
N ALA A 186 5.56 -0.78 -9.80
CA ALA A 186 4.43 -1.55 -10.25
C ALA A 186 3.38 -1.67 -9.14
N ALA A 187 2.11 -1.70 -9.52
CA ALA A 187 0.98 -1.91 -8.63
C ALA A 187 0.12 -3.07 -9.13
N LEU A 188 -0.25 -3.95 -8.22
CA LEU A 188 -1.10 -5.10 -8.48
C LEU A 188 -2.55 -4.78 -8.15
N ASP A 189 -3.41 -4.83 -9.16
CA ASP A 189 -4.87 -4.78 -8.99
C ASP A 189 -5.41 -6.20 -8.84
N ARG A 190 -5.86 -6.53 -7.64
CA ARG A 190 -6.43 -7.84 -7.36
C ARG A 190 -7.82 -8.01 -7.98
N THR A 191 -8.60 -6.94 -8.08
CA THR A 191 -9.98 -6.99 -8.59
C THR A 191 -10.01 -7.37 -10.06
N ASP A 192 -9.11 -6.81 -10.87
CA ASP A 192 -9.04 -7.05 -12.31
C ASP A 192 -7.91 -8.02 -12.69
N ALA A 193 -7.16 -8.48 -11.69
CA ALA A 193 -6.00 -9.36 -11.84
C ALA A 193 -4.94 -8.78 -12.81
N LYS A 194 -4.72 -7.45 -12.75
CA LYS A 194 -3.81 -6.70 -13.62
C LYS A 194 -2.61 -6.18 -12.85
N VAL A 195 -1.50 -6.07 -13.52
CA VAL A 195 -0.32 -5.35 -13.06
C VAL A 195 -0.20 -4.07 -13.88
N PHE A 196 -0.12 -2.94 -13.20
CA PHE A 196 0.15 -1.63 -13.77
C PHE A 196 1.60 -1.27 -13.51
N LEU A 197 2.36 -0.98 -14.55
CA LEU A 197 3.74 -0.53 -14.49
C LEU A 197 3.79 0.97 -14.76
N TYR A 198 4.43 1.72 -13.88
CA TYR A 198 4.53 3.18 -13.95
C TYR A 198 5.97 3.66 -13.97
N SER A 199 6.21 4.81 -14.59
CA SER A 199 7.45 5.56 -14.43
C SER A 199 7.60 6.07 -12.99
N ARG A 200 8.78 6.54 -12.62
CA ARG A 200 9.05 7.16 -11.31
C ARG A 200 8.17 8.38 -11.03
N GLU A 201 7.73 9.06 -12.10
CA GLU A 201 6.87 10.25 -12.07
C GLU A 201 5.38 9.91 -12.01
N GLY A 202 5.02 8.62 -12.19
CA GLY A 202 3.65 8.12 -12.14
C GLY A 202 2.97 8.00 -13.50
N ASP A 203 3.70 8.12 -14.61
CA ASP A 203 3.16 7.88 -15.95
C ASP A 203 2.98 6.39 -16.19
N LEU A 204 1.82 5.99 -16.73
CA LEU A 204 1.53 4.60 -17.06
C LEU A 204 2.36 4.14 -18.26
N LEU A 205 3.18 3.12 -18.05
CA LEU A 205 4.07 2.55 -19.07
C LEU A 205 3.48 1.29 -19.71
N SER A 206 2.89 0.41 -18.89
CA SER A 206 2.34 -0.86 -19.35
C SER A 206 1.29 -1.40 -18.41
N VAL A 207 0.36 -2.19 -18.96
CA VAL A 207 -0.61 -2.99 -18.21
C VAL A 207 -0.59 -4.41 -18.76
N PHE A 208 -0.51 -5.39 -17.87
CA PHE A 208 -0.52 -6.80 -18.26
C PHE A 208 -1.19 -7.66 -17.18
N GLY A 209 -1.40 -8.94 -17.48
CA GLY A 209 -2.19 -9.84 -16.63
C GLY A 209 -3.64 -9.95 -17.07
N GLY A 210 -4.52 -10.25 -16.14
CA GLY A 210 -5.96 -10.44 -16.32
C GLY A 210 -6.43 -11.74 -15.71
N HIS A 211 -7.75 -11.89 -15.55
CA HIS A 211 -8.35 -13.13 -15.08
C HIS A 211 -8.25 -14.25 -16.10
N GLY A 212 -7.86 -15.44 -15.66
CA GLY A 212 -7.85 -16.61 -16.53
C GLY A 212 -6.90 -17.71 -16.08
N SER A 213 -6.94 -18.80 -16.88
CA SER A 213 -6.06 -19.96 -16.69
C SER A 213 -4.83 -19.95 -17.61
N PHE A 214 -4.78 -19.04 -18.58
CA PHE A 214 -3.67 -18.94 -19.52
C PHE A 214 -2.38 -18.45 -18.84
N LYS A 215 -1.25 -18.67 -19.51
CA LYS A 215 0.03 -18.14 -19.09
C LYS A 215 -0.02 -16.60 -19.05
N GLY A 216 0.40 -16.01 -17.94
CA GLY A 216 0.33 -14.57 -17.70
C GLY A 216 -1.01 -14.06 -17.16
N CYS A 217 -2.01 -14.94 -16.97
CA CYS A 217 -3.27 -14.62 -16.31
C CYS A 217 -3.30 -15.19 -14.89
N PHE A 218 -4.17 -14.63 -14.06
CA PHE A 218 -4.27 -14.98 -12.65
C PHE A 218 -5.68 -15.47 -12.28
N ALA A 219 -5.76 -16.27 -11.23
CA ALA A 219 -7.03 -16.68 -10.62
C ALA A 219 -7.35 -15.83 -9.38
N ASP A 220 -6.33 -15.49 -8.57
CA ASP A 220 -6.41 -14.60 -7.41
C ASP A 220 -4.99 -14.09 -7.08
N PRO A 221 -4.50 -13.03 -7.75
CA PRO A 221 -3.18 -12.50 -7.47
C PRO A 221 -3.20 -11.72 -6.15
N VAL A 222 -2.34 -12.09 -5.21
CA VAL A 222 -2.37 -11.58 -3.82
C VAL A 222 -1.15 -10.77 -3.42
N ALA A 223 -0.02 -10.96 -4.10
CA ALA A 223 1.20 -10.22 -3.81
C ALA A 223 2.09 -10.12 -5.05
N MET A 224 2.91 -9.11 -5.08
CA MET A 224 3.85 -8.85 -6.17
C MET A 224 5.14 -8.25 -5.62
N THR A 225 6.26 -8.58 -6.26
CA THR A 225 7.56 -7.95 -5.97
C THR A 225 8.44 -7.90 -7.21
N PHE A 226 9.38 -6.96 -7.24
CA PHE A 226 10.49 -7.00 -8.18
C PHE A 226 11.59 -7.95 -7.67
N ASN A 227 12.13 -8.76 -8.59
CA ASN A 227 13.35 -9.53 -8.41
C ASN A 227 14.35 -9.10 -9.51
N GLY A 228 15.20 -8.15 -9.17
CA GLY A 228 15.97 -7.43 -10.19
C GLY A 228 15.05 -6.61 -11.09
N SER A 229 15.03 -6.89 -12.40
CA SER A 229 14.11 -6.29 -13.38
C SER A 229 12.84 -7.10 -13.63
N ASP A 230 12.77 -8.33 -13.10
CA ASP A 230 11.63 -9.21 -13.27
C ASP A 230 10.55 -8.88 -12.25
N ILE A 231 9.28 -8.98 -12.66
CA ILE A 231 8.13 -8.87 -11.77
C ILE A 231 7.63 -10.28 -11.44
N VAL A 232 7.58 -10.59 -10.15
CA VAL A 232 7.09 -11.87 -9.63
C VAL A 232 5.74 -11.63 -8.98
N VAL A 233 4.71 -12.34 -9.44
CA VAL A 233 3.34 -12.25 -8.90
C VAL A 233 2.95 -13.58 -8.29
N LEU A 234 2.50 -13.56 -7.04
CA LEU A 234 1.95 -14.72 -6.33
C LEU A 234 0.46 -14.83 -6.60
N ASP A 235 0.02 -15.98 -7.10
CA ASP A 235 -1.39 -16.34 -7.22
C ASP A 235 -1.78 -17.26 -6.06
N GLY A 236 -2.54 -16.72 -5.11
CA GLY A 236 -2.95 -17.43 -3.90
C GLY A 236 -3.88 -18.62 -4.18
N LYS A 237 -4.73 -18.51 -5.22
CA LYS A 237 -5.64 -19.59 -5.58
C LYS A 237 -4.96 -20.70 -6.36
N LYS A 238 -4.01 -20.35 -7.24
CA LYS A 238 -3.22 -21.34 -7.99
C LYS A 238 -2.08 -21.92 -7.14
N GLY A 239 -1.66 -21.26 -6.06
CA GLY A 239 -0.51 -21.63 -5.25
C GLY A 239 0.79 -21.59 -6.08
N SER A 240 0.94 -20.60 -6.96
CA SER A 240 2.06 -20.51 -7.90
C SER A 240 2.54 -19.09 -8.09
N PHE A 241 3.80 -18.96 -8.53
CA PHE A 241 4.37 -17.69 -8.95
C PHE A 241 4.34 -17.59 -10.48
N THR A 242 4.05 -16.39 -10.98
CA THR A 242 4.25 -16.02 -12.39
C THR A 242 5.35 -14.97 -12.44
N VAL A 243 6.37 -15.23 -13.26
CA VAL A 243 7.48 -14.30 -13.48
C VAL A 243 7.31 -13.62 -14.83
N PHE A 244 7.33 -12.30 -14.84
CA PHE A 244 7.32 -11.47 -16.04
C PHE A 244 8.70 -10.85 -16.20
N THR A 245 9.33 -11.13 -17.32
CA THR A 245 10.67 -10.64 -17.68
C THR A 245 10.54 -9.59 -18.77
N LEU A 246 11.35 -8.54 -18.71
CA LEU A 246 11.42 -7.54 -19.77
C LEU A 246 11.78 -8.20 -21.12
N THR A 247 11.06 -7.82 -22.17
CA THR A 247 11.46 -8.14 -23.54
C THR A 247 12.71 -7.33 -23.91
N GLU A 248 13.40 -7.72 -24.99
CA GLU A 248 14.54 -6.93 -25.51
C GLU A 248 14.14 -5.47 -25.77
N TYR A 249 12.94 -5.25 -26.29
CA TYR A 249 12.39 -3.90 -26.49
C TYR A 249 12.16 -3.17 -25.15
N GLY A 250 11.55 -3.84 -24.18
CA GLY A 250 11.35 -3.27 -22.84
C GLY A 250 12.68 -2.92 -22.19
N ALA A 251 13.68 -3.80 -22.26
CA ALA A 251 15.01 -3.56 -21.70
C ALA A 251 15.78 -2.40 -22.38
N ALA A 252 15.40 -2.04 -23.60
CA ALA A 252 15.98 -0.89 -24.31
C ALA A 252 15.28 0.45 -23.96
N LEU A 253 14.09 0.41 -23.32
CA LEU A 253 13.33 1.59 -22.89
C LEU A 253 13.60 1.95 -21.42
N TYR A 254 14.10 1.01 -20.63
CA TYR A 254 14.37 1.13 -19.18
C TYR A 254 15.86 0.90 -18.87
#